data_85a66d4e22c6e253b6ff84dd228a1e25
#
_entry.id   85a66d4e22c6e253b6ff84dd228a1e25
#
_cell.length_a   1.000
_cell.length_b   1.000
_cell.length_c   1.000
_cell.angle_alpha   90.00
_cell.angle_beta   90.00
_cell.angle_gamma   90.00
#
_symmetry.space_group_name_H-M   'P 1'
#
loop_
_entity.id
_entity.type
_entity.pdbx_description
1 polymer ?
#
loop_
_entity_poly.entity_id
_entity_poly.type
_entity_poly.pdbx_seq_one_letter_code
_entity_poly.pdbx_strand_id
1 'polypeptide(L)'
;MLGLGGEVELVSGLMLIILGLVVAFFGRKLAKAVFFLIGGLVGALLALLISPMFIPPPYTYIAALVGFVIVGVIFLLLMKFGAGIIAGLATFMLLRGIVDILLAIIIALIVLVIVIVLFDKILSIITALVGSLIFTAGLQQAGVPLPXFLQLVIIAIITILGSIVQLKT
;
A
#
# COMPACT_ATOMS: atom_id res chain seq x y z
N MET A 1 26.01 10.06 -29.61
CA MET A 1 26.04 9.40 -28.31
C MET A 1 25.26 10.13 -27.23
N LEU A 2 25.12 11.43 -27.34
CA LEU A 2 24.34 12.20 -26.37
C LEU A 2 22.80 12.01 -26.48
N GLY A 3 22.34 11.55 -27.63
CA GLY A 3 20.90 11.39 -27.87
C GLY A 3 20.25 10.22 -27.15
N LEU A 4 20.98 9.10 -27.02
CA LEU A 4 20.41 7.89 -26.42
C LEU A 4 20.15 8.04 -24.91
N GLY A 5 21.05 8.74 -24.20
CA GLY A 5 20.88 9.01 -22.79
C GLY A 5 19.65 9.86 -22.51
N GLY A 6 19.46 10.92 -23.29
CA GLY A 6 18.31 11.80 -23.16
C GLY A 6 16.99 11.10 -23.46
N GLU A 7 16.99 10.22 -24.46
CA GLU A 7 15.79 9.45 -24.80
C GLU A 7 15.41 8.46 -23.70
N VAL A 8 16.41 7.78 -23.12
CA VAL A 8 16.17 6.83 -22.01
C VAL A 8 15.62 7.58 -20.79
N GLU A 9 16.19 8.75 -20.47
CA GLU A 9 15.71 9.57 -19.36
C GLU A 9 14.28 10.05 -19.58
N LEU A 10 13.96 10.47 -20.81
CA LEU A 10 12.60 10.91 -21.13
C LEU A 10 11.61 9.76 -21.03
N VAL A 11 11.93 8.59 -21.59
CA VAL A 11 11.04 7.42 -21.55
C VAL A 11 10.83 6.96 -20.10
N SER A 12 11.90 6.85 -19.31
CA SER A 12 11.78 6.44 -17.91
C SER A 12 11.00 7.48 -17.09
N GLY A 13 11.20 8.76 -17.36
CA GLY A 13 10.44 9.83 -16.72
C GLY A 13 8.95 9.73 -17.03
N LEU A 14 8.61 9.48 -18.30
CA LEU A 14 7.20 9.30 -18.70
C LEU A 14 6.58 8.09 -18.05
N MET A 15 7.32 6.99 -17.91
CA MET A 15 6.84 5.80 -17.22
C MET A 15 6.56 6.09 -15.74
N LEU A 16 7.44 6.86 -15.09
CA LEU A 16 7.22 7.26 -13.69
C LEU A 16 6.02 8.19 -13.55
N ILE A 17 5.80 9.09 -14.51
CA ILE A 17 4.63 9.98 -14.50
C ILE A 17 3.35 9.14 -14.54
N ILE A 18 3.26 8.19 -15.46
CA ILE A 18 2.09 7.33 -15.61
C ILE A 18 1.91 6.47 -14.35
N LEU A 19 2.99 5.85 -13.86
CA LEU A 19 2.96 5.03 -12.65
C LEU A 19 2.51 5.87 -11.44
N GLY A 20 3.06 7.08 -11.31
CA GLY A 20 2.69 7.98 -10.22
C GLY A 20 1.20 8.32 -10.23
N LEU A 21 0.65 8.63 -11.41
CA LEU A 21 -0.78 8.91 -11.53
C LEU A 21 -1.64 7.68 -11.19
N VAL A 22 -1.24 6.50 -11.68
CA VAL A 22 -1.97 5.26 -11.38
C VAL A 22 -1.97 5.00 -9.87
N VAL A 23 -0.80 5.13 -9.23
CA VAL A 23 -0.69 4.92 -7.78
C VAL A 23 -1.47 6.00 -7.02
N ALA A 24 -1.42 7.27 -7.46
CA ALA A 24 -2.12 8.37 -6.79
C ALA A 24 -3.63 8.17 -6.81
N PHE A 25 -4.19 7.67 -7.91
CA PHE A 25 -5.64 7.58 -8.08
C PHE A 25 -6.22 6.20 -7.79
N PHE A 26 -5.42 5.14 -7.87
CA PHE A 26 -5.89 3.76 -7.65
C PHE A 26 -5.08 3.00 -6.61
N GLY A 27 -4.19 3.69 -5.88
CA GLY A 27 -3.22 3.04 -4.99
C GLY A 27 -3.84 2.17 -3.91
N ARG A 28 -4.97 2.58 -3.33
CA ARG A 28 -5.65 1.78 -2.30
C ARG A 28 -6.05 0.41 -2.86
N LYS A 29 -6.67 0.42 -4.05
CA LYS A 29 -7.09 -0.83 -4.70
C LYS A 29 -5.88 -1.67 -5.10
N LEU A 30 -4.81 -1.02 -5.61
CA LEU A 30 -3.58 -1.71 -5.98
C LEU A 30 -2.91 -2.35 -4.77
N ALA A 31 -2.81 -1.62 -3.65
CA ALA A 31 -2.21 -2.14 -2.42
C ALA A 31 -2.97 -3.36 -1.92
N LYS A 32 -4.30 -3.28 -1.90
CA LYS A 32 -5.14 -4.39 -1.47
C LYS A 32 -5.02 -5.59 -2.41
N ALA A 33 -4.98 -5.34 -3.73
CA ALA A 33 -4.81 -6.41 -4.71
C ALA A 33 -3.48 -7.12 -4.54
N VAL A 34 -2.39 -6.38 -4.30
CA VAL A 34 -1.07 -6.97 -4.08
C VAL A 34 -1.09 -7.83 -2.81
N PHE A 35 -1.66 -7.32 -1.71
CA PHE A 35 -1.75 -8.08 -0.47
C PHE A 35 -2.58 -9.34 -0.64
N PHE A 36 -3.70 -9.24 -1.35
CA PHE A 36 -4.56 -10.39 -1.66
C PHE A 36 -3.78 -11.44 -2.49
N LEU A 37 -3.06 -10.99 -3.51
CA LEU A 37 -2.29 -11.89 -4.37
C LEU A 37 -1.16 -12.59 -3.62
N ILE A 38 -0.44 -11.84 -2.77
CA ILE A 38 0.63 -12.43 -1.96
C ILE A 38 0.05 -13.50 -1.02
N GLY A 39 -1.02 -13.16 -0.31
CA GLY A 39 -1.69 -14.11 0.58
C GLY A 39 -2.27 -15.29 -0.18
N GLY A 40 -2.85 -15.02 -1.35
CA GLY A 40 -3.41 -16.05 -2.20
C GLY A 40 -2.35 -17.04 -2.67
N LEU A 41 -1.19 -16.53 -3.11
CA LEU A 41 -0.09 -17.40 -3.54
C LEU A 41 0.42 -18.26 -2.39
N VAL A 42 0.57 -17.67 -1.20
CA VAL A 42 0.95 -18.41 0.00
C VAL A 42 -0.08 -19.52 0.29
N GLY A 43 -1.36 -19.16 0.25
CA GLY A 43 -2.45 -20.10 0.52
C GLY A 43 -2.51 -21.22 -0.51
N ALA A 44 -2.33 -20.91 -1.79
CA ALA A 44 -2.32 -21.91 -2.86
C ALA A 44 -1.15 -22.88 -2.69
N LEU A 45 0.06 -22.35 -2.37
CA LEU A 45 1.23 -23.18 -2.17
C LEU A 45 1.06 -24.11 -0.96
N LEU A 46 0.54 -23.58 0.15
CA LEU A 46 0.28 -24.41 1.33
C LEU A 46 -0.74 -25.49 1.04
N ALA A 47 -1.80 -25.16 0.30
CA ALA A 47 -2.82 -26.13 -0.08
C ALA A 47 -2.24 -27.23 -0.97
N LEU A 48 -1.39 -26.87 -1.94
CA LEU A 48 -0.74 -27.85 -2.81
C LEU A 48 0.23 -28.76 -2.05
N LEU A 49 0.87 -28.26 -0.99
CA LEU A 49 1.77 -29.08 -0.18
C LEU A 49 1.02 -30.03 0.75
N ILE A 50 -0.11 -29.56 1.29
CA ILE A 50 -0.84 -30.31 2.34
C ILE A 50 -1.91 -31.23 1.76
N SER A 51 -2.67 -30.75 0.75
CA SER A 51 -3.85 -31.46 0.26
C SER A 51 -3.57 -32.84 -0.34
N PRO A 52 -2.41 -33.11 -0.99
CA PRO A 52 -2.15 -34.45 -1.49
C PRO A 52 -2.12 -35.51 -0.42
N MET A 53 -1.93 -35.16 0.84
CA MET A 53 -1.95 -36.10 1.97
C MET A 53 -3.38 -36.60 2.27
N PHE A 54 -4.40 -35.85 1.84
CA PHE A 54 -5.80 -36.11 2.20
C PHE A 54 -6.70 -36.33 0.98
N ILE A 55 -6.33 -35.74 -0.16
CA ILE A 55 -7.20 -35.67 -1.36
C ILE A 55 -6.40 -36.12 -2.58
N PRO A 56 -6.96 -37.00 -3.44
CA PRO A 56 -6.25 -37.39 -4.65
C PRO A 56 -6.29 -36.32 -5.73
N PRO A 57 -5.30 -36.28 -6.64
CA PRO A 57 -5.39 -35.44 -7.82
C PRO A 57 -6.58 -35.86 -8.69
N PRO A 58 -7.27 -34.95 -9.42
CA PRO A 58 -6.97 -33.52 -9.62
C PRO A 58 -7.59 -32.56 -8.60
N TYR A 59 -8.20 -33.08 -7.55
CA TYR A 59 -8.90 -32.27 -6.55
C TYR A 59 -7.94 -31.36 -5.75
N THR A 60 -6.63 -31.67 -5.79
CA THR A 60 -5.61 -30.82 -5.16
C THR A 60 -5.59 -29.41 -5.77
N TYR A 61 -5.93 -29.27 -7.06
CA TYR A 61 -5.99 -27.95 -7.71
C TYR A 61 -7.18 -27.13 -7.22
N ILE A 62 -8.29 -27.82 -6.91
CA ILE A 62 -9.46 -27.16 -6.31
C ILE A 62 -9.08 -26.67 -4.89
N ALA A 63 -8.35 -27.50 -4.13
CA ALA A 63 -7.85 -27.11 -2.80
C ALA A 63 -6.92 -25.90 -2.89
N ALA A 64 -6.07 -25.82 -3.93
CA ALA A 64 -5.19 -24.68 -4.16
C ALA A 64 -5.99 -23.41 -4.41
N LEU A 65 -7.06 -23.49 -5.21
CA LEU A 65 -7.93 -22.34 -5.49
C LEU A 65 -8.63 -21.86 -4.21
N VAL A 66 -9.16 -22.79 -3.42
CA VAL A 66 -9.79 -22.46 -2.15
C VAL A 66 -8.79 -21.83 -1.19
N GLY A 67 -7.59 -22.39 -1.08
CA GLY A 67 -6.51 -21.86 -0.26
C GLY A 67 -6.10 -20.46 -0.70
N PHE A 68 -6.04 -20.21 -2.01
CA PHE A 68 -5.74 -18.90 -2.57
C PHE A 68 -6.75 -17.86 -2.08
N VAL A 69 -8.04 -18.15 -2.21
CA VAL A 69 -9.09 -17.22 -1.83
C VAL A 69 -9.10 -16.98 -0.31
N ILE A 70 -9.06 -18.08 0.47
CA ILE A 70 -9.15 -17.97 1.95
C ILE A 70 -7.97 -17.20 2.51
N VAL A 71 -6.74 -17.58 2.16
CA VAL A 71 -5.54 -16.92 2.71
C VAL A 71 -5.38 -15.52 2.13
N GLY A 72 -5.81 -15.30 0.88
CA GLY A 72 -5.84 -13.97 0.28
C GLY A 72 -6.73 -13.01 1.09
N VAL A 73 -7.93 -13.47 1.47
CA VAL A 73 -8.85 -12.66 2.30
C VAL A 73 -8.24 -12.44 3.69
N ILE A 74 -7.62 -13.47 4.27
CA ILE A 74 -6.95 -13.34 5.57
C ILE A 74 -5.86 -12.27 5.51
N PHE A 75 -5.08 -12.23 4.42
CA PHE A 75 -4.04 -11.22 4.26
C PHE A 75 -4.62 -9.80 4.17
N LEU A 76 -5.79 -9.62 3.54
CA LEU A 76 -6.46 -8.33 3.52
C LEU A 76 -6.84 -7.87 4.94
N LEU A 77 -7.32 -8.80 5.75
CA LEU A 77 -7.64 -8.50 7.15
C LEU A 77 -6.38 -8.20 7.96
N LEU A 78 -5.31 -8.98 7.74
CA LEU A 78 -4.03 -8.77 8.41
C LEU A 78 -3.43 -7.41 8.08
N MET A 79 -3.60 -6.93 6.85
CA MET A 79 -3.14 -5.61 6.44
C MET A 79 -3.71 -4.52 7.35
N LYS A 80 -5.02 -4.58 7.57
CA LYS A 80 -5.77 -3.62 8.38
C LYS A 80 -5.40 -3.70 9.86
N PHE A 81 -5.46 -4.91 10.42
CA PHE A 81 -5.15 -5.12 11.84
C PHE A 81 -3.67 -4.93 12.13
N GLY A 82 -2.80 -5.34 11.19
CA GLY A 82 -1.36 -5.13 11.31
C GLY A 82 -1.01 -3.65 11.40
N ALA A 83 -1.63 -2.82 10.56
CA ALA A 83 -1.42 -1.37 10.60
C ALA A 83 -1.83 -0.80 11.96
N GLY A 84 -2.97 -1.26 12.51
CA GLY A 84 -3.43 -0.83 13.83
C GLY A 84 -2.46 -1.22 14.93
N ILE A 85 -1.97 -2.46 14.91
CA ILE A 85 -1.02 -2.97 15.90
C ILE A 85 0.28 -2.15 15.85
N ILE A 86 0.80 -1.90 14.65
CA ILE A 86 2.04 -1.12 14.49
C ILE A 86 1.86 0.29 15.03
N ALA A 87 0.74 0.95 14.69
CA ALA A 87 0.45 2.30 15.16
C ALA A 87 0.29 2.34 16.68
N GLY A 88 -0.40 1.35 17.25
CA GLY A 88 -0.58 1.26 18.71
C GLY A 88 0.73 1.05 19.43
N LEU A 89 1.58 0.13 18.93
CA LEU A 89 2.89 -0.13 19.54
C LEU A 89 3.78 1.11 19.45
N ALA A 90 3.78 1.80 18.31
CA ALA A 90 4.57 3.03 18.15
C ALA A 90 4.12 4.08 19.14
N THR A 91 2.79 4.24 19.31
CA THR A 91 2.23 5.19 20.26
C THR A 91 2.65 4.85 21.69
N PHE A 92 2.55 3.56 22.07
CA PHE A 92 2.97 3.10 23.38
C PHE A 92 4.45 3.40 23.64
N MET A 93 5.31 3.08 22.66
CA MET A 93 6.75 3.31 22.79
C MET A 93 7.09 4.80 22.97
N LEU A 94 6.37 5.67 22.26
CA LEU A 94 6.59 7.11 22.37
C LEU A 94 6.11 7.67 23.70
N LEU A 95 5.01 7.15 24.24
CA LEU A 95 4.38 7.70 25.43
C LEU A 95 4.86 7.10 26.74
N ARG A 96 5.43 5.90 26.75
CA ARG A 96 5.77 5.20 28.00
C ARG A 96 6.79 5.94 28.86
N GLY A 97 7.57 6.84 28.29
CA GLY A 97 8.54 7.65 29.04
C GLY A 97 8.03 9.04 29.40
N ILE A 98 6.83 9.39 28.96
CA ILE A 98 6.26 10.75 29.13
C ILE A 98 5.08 10.72 30.08
N VAL A 99 4.22 9.67 29.99
CA VAL A 99 3.02 9.56 30.79
C VAL A 99 3.06 8.24 31.56
N ASP A 100 2.12 8.08 32.51
CA ASP A 100 1.94 6.86 33.27
C ASP A 100 1.70 5.67 32.33
N ILE A 101 2.21 4.50 32.68
CA ILE A 101 2.14 3.31 31.82
C ILE A 101 0.69 2.92 31.49
N LEU A 102 -0.21 3.06 32.46
CA LEU A 102 -1.62 2.77 32.24
C LEU A 102 -2.24 3.72 31.21
N LEU A 103 -1.92 5.00 31.30
CA LEU A 103 -2.39 6.00 30.36
C LEU A 103 -1.79 5.75 28.95
N ALA A 104 -0.51 5.35 28.90
CA ALA A 104 0.13 5.00 27.61
C ALA A 104 -0.58 3.83 26.93
N ILE A 105 -0.95 2.80 27.70
CA ILE A 105 -1.69 1.63 27.19
C ILE A 105 -3.06 2.05 26.67
N ILE A 106 -3.79 2.88 27.42
CA ILE A 106 -5.13 3.34 27.03
C ILE A 106 -5.06 4.13 25.71
N ILE A 107 -4.12 5.07 25.61
CA ILE A 107 -3.95 5.88 24.39
C ILE A 107 -3.54 4.98 23.24
N ALA A 108 -2.63 4.03 23.45
CA ALA A 108 -2.19 3.11 22.41
C ALA A 108 -3.35 2.26 21.87
N LEU A 109 -4.24 1.79 22.73
CA LEU A 109 -5.42 1.03 22.34
C LEU A 109 -6.40 1.89 21.54
N ILE A 110 -6.57 3.15 21.93
CA ILE A 110 -7.43 4.10 21.20
C ILE A 110 -6.85 4.33 19.79
N VAL A 111 -5.54 4.55 19.68
CA VAL A 111 -4.88 4.74 18.37
C VAL A 111 -5.03 3.48 17.51
N LEU A 112 -4.87 2.29 18.10
CA LEU A 112 -5.04 1.02 17.39
C LEU A 112 -6.44 0.94 16.76
N VAL A 113 -7.48 1.22 17.56
CA VAL A 113 -8.87 1.17 17.08
C VAL A 113 -9.11 2.23 16.00
N ILE A 114 -8.61 3.45 16.19
CA ILE A 114 -8.79 4.54 15.22
C ILE A 114 -8.14 4.16 13.87
N VAL A 115 -6.92 3.60 13.91
CA VAL A 115 -6.21 3.21 12.68
C VAL A 115 -6.97 2.09 11.97
N ILE A 116 -7.47 1.09 12.70
CA ILE A 116 -8.25 0.00 12.10
C ILE A 116 -9.52 0.55 11.43
N VAL A 117 -10.26 1.42 12.13
CA VAL A 117 -11.52 1.98 11.62
C VAL A 117 -11.29 2.88 10.41
N LEU A 118 -10.24 3.70 10.44
CA LEU A 118 -9.92 4.65 9.38
C LEU A 118 -8.91 4.10 8.37
N PHE A 119 -8.62 2.79 8.39
CA PHE A 119 -7.56 2.19 7.58
C PHE A 119 -7.70 2.54 6.10
N ASP A 120 -8.90 2.41 5.54
CA ASP A 120 -9.11 2.68 4.11
C ASP A 120 -8.83 4.13 3.75
N LYS A 121 -9.21 5.06 4.64
CA LYS A 121 -8.96 6.49 4.43
C LYS A 121 -7.47 6.81 4.53
N ILE A 122 -6.81 6.26 5.55
CA ILE A 122 -5.37 6.45 5.76
C ILE A 122 -4.60 5.89 4.56
N LEU A 123 -4.94 4.68 4.13
CA LEU A 123 -4.29 4.03 2.99
C LEU A 123 -4.47 4.85 1.71
N SER A 124 -5.67 5.42 1.48
CA SER A 124 -5.93 6.27 0.32
C SER A 124 -5.03 7.50 0.32
N ILE A 125 -4.87 8.15 1.46
CA ILE A 125 -4.04 9.36 1.57
C ILE A 125 -2.57 9.01 1.36
N ILE A 126 -2.09 7.94 2.00
CA ILE A 126 -0.69 7.52 1.88
C ILE A 126 -0.36 7.13 0.45
N THR A 127 -1.22 6.34 -0.21
CA THR A 127 -0.94 5.92 -1.59
C THR A 127 -1.06 7.09 -2.57
N ALA A 128 -1.97 8.05 -2.32
CA ALA A 128 -2.04 9.26 -3.13
C ALA A 128 -0.77 10.09 -2.98
N LEU A 129 -0.24 10.21 -1.76
CA LEU A 129 1.01 10.93 -1.51
C LEU A 129 2.19 10.23 -2.20
N VAL A 130 2.30 8.90 -2.05
CA VAL A 130 3.37 8.14 -2.71
C VAL A 130 3.28 8.31 -4.23
N GLY A 131 2.07 8.23 -4.79
CA GLY A 131 1.86 8.42 -6.23
C GLY A 131 2.27 9.80 -6.70
N SER A 132 1.96 10.84 -5.91
CA SER A 132 2.34 12.22 -6.26
C SER A 132 3.85 12.41 -6.21
N LEU A 133 4.54 11.74 -5.26
CA LEU A 133 6.00 11.79 -5.19
C LEU A 133 6.63 11.10 -6.41
N ILE A 134 6.10 9.95 -6.80
CA ILE A 134 6.56 9.23 -7.99
C ILE A 134 6.33 10.09 -9.25
N PHE A 135 5.18 10.75 -9.32
CA PHE A 135 4.83 11.64 -10.44
C PHE A 135 5.83 12.79 -10.56
N THR A 136 6.13 13.47 -9.45
CA THR A 136 7.08 14.59 -9.49
C THR A 136 8.50 14.13 -9.81
N ALA A 137 8.90 12.95 -9.32
CA ALA A 137 10.20 12.36 -9.69
C ALA A 137 10.23 12.08 -11.19
N GLY A 138 9.12 11.61 -11.76
CA GLY A 138 9.01 11.38 -13.20
C GLY A 138 9.14 12.67 -14.00
N LEU A 139 8.53 13.76 -13.55
CA LEU A 139 8.66 15.05 -14.21
C LEU A 139 10.12 15.53 -14.24
N GLN A 140 10.80 15.41 -13.09
CA GLN A 140 12.21 15.80 -13.01
C GLN A 140 13.08 14.96 -13.94
N GLN A 141 12.83 13.65 -13.96
CA GLN A 141 13.59 12.73 -14.82
C GLN A 141 13.31 12.98 -16.32
N ALA A 142 12.10 13.44 -16.65
CA ALA A 142 11.75 13.81 -18.04
C ALA A 142 12.34 15.16 -18.44
N GLY A 143 13.07 15.83 -17.54
CA GLY A 143 13.75 17.08 -17.84
C GLY A 143 12.94 18.33 -17.57
N VAL A 144 11.81 18.21 -16.86
CA VAL A 144 11.01 19.39 -16.48
C VAL A 144 11.62 20.01 -15.22
N PRO A 145 12.13 21.24 -15.31
CA PRO A 145 12.71 21.89 -14.11
C PRO A 145 11.61 22.28 -13.13
N LEU A 146 11.66 21.70 -11.94
CA LEU A 146 10.66 21.95 -10.91
C LEU A 146 11.33 22.61 -9.69
N PRO A 147 11.14 23.95 -9.47
CA PRO A 147 11.54 24.57 -8.20
C PRO A 147 10.72 24.00 -7.04
N UNK A 148 11.11 23.93 -6.06
CA UNK A 148 10.61 23.36 -4.99
C UNK A 148 9.26 23.65 -4.69
N PHE A 149 9.09 24.99 -4.60
CA PHE A 149 7.72 25.44 -4.34
C PHE A 149 6.70 24.79 -5.29
N LEU A 150 7.00 24.81 -6.56
CA LEU A 150 6.09 24.22 -7.56
C LEU A 150 5.94 22.72 -7.34
N GLN A 151 7.02 22.04 -6.97
CA GLN A 151 6.99 20.62 -6.65
C GLN A 151 6.04 20.33 -5.50
N LEU A 152 6.11 21.13 -4.42
CA LEU A 152 5.22 20.97 -3.27
C LEU A 152 3.76 21.21 -3.64
N VAL A 153 3.50 22.22 -4.49
CA VAL A 153 2.14 22.51 -4.96
C VAL A 153 1.58 21.33 -5.76
N ILE A 154 2.38 20.76 -6.65
CA ILE A 154 1.97 19.63 -7.47
C ILE A 154 1.68 18.40 -6.57
N ILE A 155 2.58 18.13 -5.62
CA ILE A 155 2.39 17.02 -4.66
C ILE A 155 1.07 17.21 -3.89
N ALA A 156 0.83 18.41 -3.38
CA ALA A 156 -0.39 18.71 -2.63
C ALA A 156 -1.64 18.50 -3.49
N ILE A 157 -1.65 19.03 -4.70
CA ILE A 157 -2.80 18.94 -5.61
C ILE A 157 -3.09 17.48 -5.94
N ILE A 158 -2.07 16.72 -6.37
CA ILE A 158 -2.25 15.33 -6.77
C ILE A 158 -2.65 14.47 -5.56
N THR A 159 -2.07 14.72 -4.39
CA THR A 159 -2.43 13.98 -3.17
C THR A 159 -3.89 14.23 -2.80
N ILE A 160 -4.35 15.48 -2.84
CA ILE A 160 -5.74 15.82 -2.53
C ILE A 160 -6.69 15.18 -3.54
N LEU A 161 -6.42 15.36 -4.83
CA LEU A 161 -7.28 14.81 -5.88
C LEU A 161 -7.28 13.27 -5.85
N GLY A 162 -6.12 12.67 -5.69
CA GLY A 162 -6.00 11.22 -5.60
C GLY A 162 -6.74 10.66 -4.40
N SER A 163 -6.59 11.29 -3.25
CA SER A 163 -7.29 10.89 -2.03
C SER A 163 -8.81 10.96 -2.22
N ILE A 164 -9.30 12.06 -2.79
CA ILE A 164 -10.74 12.23 -3.03
C ILE A 164 -11.26 11.14 -3.96
N VAL A 165 -10.57 10.89 -5.07
CA VAL A 165 -10.99 9.85 -6.03
C VAL A 165 -10.99 8.47 -5.37
N GLN A 166 -9.94 8.14 -4.62
CA GLN A 166 -9.87 6.84 -3.95
C GLN A 166 -10.95 6.67 -2.88
N LEU A 167 -11.28 7.73 -2.16
CA LEU A 167 -12.31 7.68 -1.12
C LEU A 167 -13.71 7.53 -1.70
N LYS A 168 -13.94 8.02 -2.91
CA LYS A 168 -15.25 7.92 -3.59
C LYS A 168 -15.44 6.59 -4.32
N THR A 169 -14.37 5.89 -4.64
CA THR A 169 -14.43 4.62 -5.34
C THR A 169 -14.16 3.44 -4.41
#